data_700e838e2810b343ecd66f8b2aa6fbac
#
_entry.id   700e838e2810b343ecd66f8b2aa6fbac
#
_cell.length_a   1.000
_cell.length_b   1.000
_cell.length_c   1.000
_cell.angle_alpha   90.00
_cell.angle_beta   90.00
_cell.angle_gamma   90.00
#
_symmetry.space_group_name_H-M   'P 1'
#
loop_
_entity.id
_entity.type
_entity.pdbx_description
1 polymer ?
#
loop_
_entity_poly.entity_id
_entity_poly.type
_entity_poly.pdbx_seq_one_letter_code
_entity_poly.pdbx_strand_id
1 'polypeptide(L)'
;MTVKELLSKAVGVEVTSKRGGRAEKSVSLVLCDNGKRLTMSAILFEALGQPEKVKCAVIADRRYLIIAHDIKSVDTTYNVSNKGKGIIYNSELVRTIADTFSLDFSNKTSMSFNNVKIENIDGVATAFVKIK
;
A
#
# COMPACT_ATOMS: atom_id res chain seq x y z
N MET A 1 8.15 26.70 17.29
CA MET A 1 8.33 25.65 16.27
C MET A 1 8.17 24.29 16.87
N THR A 2 7.44 23.46 16.19
CA THR A 2 7.19 22.12 16.71
C THR A 2 8.28 21.18 16.26
N VAL A 3 8.38 20.04 16.93
CA VAL A 3 9.33 19.03 16.56
C VAL A 3 9.05 18.58 15.13
N LYS A 4 7.80 18.53 14.78
CA LYS A 4 7.43 18.12 13.46
C LYS A 4 7.98 19.06 12.40
N GLU A 5 7.97 20.35 12.67
CA GLU A 5 8.48 21.31 11.71
C GLU A 5 9.97 21.17 11.57
N LEU A 6 10.64 20.90 12.68
CA LEU A 6 12.08 20.72 12.65
C LEU A 6 12.41 19.47 11.83
N LEU A 7 11.64 18.42 12.03
CA LEU A 7 11.88 17.20 11.29
C LEU A 7 11.64 17.40 9.81
N SER A 8 10.66 18.21 9.47
CA SER A 8 10.37 18.47 8.08
C SER A 8 11.55 19.15 7.42
N LYS A 9 12.15 20.10 8.10
CA LYS A 9 13.28 20.78 7.53
C LYS A 9 14.47 19.86 7.39
N ALA A 10 14.69 19.05 8.40
CA ALA A 10 15.80 18.11 8.38
C ALA A 10 15.63 17.12 7.26
N VAL A 11 14.43 16.65 7.10
CA VAL A 11 14.15 15.69 6.06
C VAL A 11 14.33 16.32 4.72
N GLY A 12 13.94 17.57 4.58
CA GLY A 12 14.11 18.26 3.34
C GLY A 12 15.56 18.31 2.93
N VAL A 13 16.40 18.51 3.89
CA VAL A 13 17.82 18.56 3.62
C VAL A 13 18.32 17.17 3.28
N GLU A 14 17.81 16.20 4.03
CA GLU A 14 18.25 14.88 3.79
C GLU A 14 17.81 14.36 2.47
N VAL A 15 16.71 14.77 2.02
CA VAL A 15 16.19 14.32 0.78
C VAL A 15 17.22 14.41 -0.30
N THR A 16 18.04 15.38 -0.17
CA THR A 16 19.04 15.53 -1.19
C THR A 16 19.89 14.32 -1.23
N SER A 17 19.93 13.66 -0.15
CA SER A 17 20.79 12.54 -0.17
C SER A 17 20.09 11.37 -0.65
N LYS A 18 19.09 11.46 -0.76
CA LYS A 18 18.60 10.45 -0.97
C LYS A 18 18.43 9.94 -1.98
N ARG A 19 18.78 9.88 -2.37
CA ARG A 19 18.64 9.27 -3.23
C ARG A 19 18.12 8.31 -2.96
N GLY A 20 18.25 7.99 -2.18
CA GLY A 20 17.70 6.93 -1.80
C GLY A 20 16.33 7.04 -1.95
N GLY A 21 15.98 7.95 -2.36
CA GLY A 21 14.68 8.17 -2.41
C GLY A 21 13.77 7.14 -2.76
N ARG A 22 14.23 6.10 -2.97
CA ARG A 22 13.45 5.21 -3.25
C ARG A 22 12.79 4.70 -2.19
N ALA A 23 12.94 4.95 -1.06
CA ALA A 23 12.25 4.43 0.07
C ALA A 23 10.92 5.14 0.22
N GLU A 24 9.96 4.87 -0.61
CA GLU A 24 8.68 5.48 -0.42
C GLU A 24 7.59 4.43 -0.23
N LYS A 25 6.48 4.84 0.36
CA LYS A 25 5.35 3.97 0.57
C LYS A 25 4.63 3.79 -0.75
N SER A 26 4.48 2.57 -1.18
CA SER A 26 3.79 2.30 -2.42
C SER A 26 3.17 0.91 -2.43
N VAL A 27 2.19 0.75 -3.30
CA VAL A 27 1.52 -0.53 -3.51
C VAL A 27 1.59 -0.80 -5.01
N SER A 28 1.94 -2.01 -5.38
CA SER A 28 1.97 -2.41 -6.78
C SER A 28 1.00 -3.57 -6.97
N LEU A 29 0.27 -3.53 -8.07
CA LEU A 29 -0.61 -4.63 -8.45
C LEU A 29 0.02 -5.29 -9.68
N VAL A 30 0.18 -6.60 -9.61
CA VAL A 30 0.68 -7.37 -10.74
C VAL A 30 -0.46 -8.24 -11.23
N LEU A 31 -0.78 -8.13 -12.50
CA LEU A 31 -1.88 -8.88 -13.11
C LEU A 31 -1.39 -9.39 -14.44
N CYS A 32 -0.87 -10.59 -14.46
CA CYS A 32 -0.41 -11.22 -15.68
C CYS A 32 -0.81 -12.68 -15.68
N ASP A 33 -0.61 -13.35 -16.79
CA ASP A 33 -1.04 -14.73 -16.92
C ASP A 33 -0.38 -15.66 -15.90
N ASN A 34 0.86 -15.39 -15.56
CA ASN A 34 1.60 -16.25 -14.67
C ASN A 34 1.57 -15.84 -13.20
N GLY A 35 0.92 -14.78 -12.88
CA GLY A 35 0.86 -14.39 -11.47
C GLY A 35 0.03 -13.15 -11.24
N LYS A 36 -0.66 -13.14 -10.11
CA LYS A 36 -1.44 -11.99 -9.72
C LYS A 36 -1.15 -11.78 -8.26
N ARG A 37 -0.67 -10.61 -7.93
CA ARG A 37 -0.32 -10.31 -6.55
C ARG A 37 -0.36 -8.82 -6.26
N LEU A 38 -0.47 -8.51 -4.99
CA LEU A 38 -0.40 -7.13 -4.50
C LEU A 38 0.87 -7.05 -3.67
N THR A 39 1.73 -6.09 -3.95
CA THR A 39 2.99 -5.92 -3.23
C THR A 39 3.01 -4.59 -2.51
N MET A 40 3.35 -4.60 -1.23
CA MET A 40 3.54 -3.40 -0.44
C MET A 40 5.03 -3.16 -0.34
N SER A 41 5.48 -1.93 -0.58
CA SER A 41 6.90 -1.62 -0.50
C SER A 41 7.41 -1.88 0.92
N ALA A 42 8.71 -2.03 1.07
CA ALA A 42 9.30 -2.31 2.37
C ALA A 42 8.92 -1.24 3.40
N ILE A 43 8.99 0.03 3.01
CA ILE A 43 8.65 1.12 3.91
C ILE A 43 7.18 1.06 4.33
N LEU A 44 6.29 0.77 3.41
CA LEU A 44 4.87 0.66 3.74
C LEU A 44 4.64 -0.55 4.65
N PHE A 45 5.25 -1.68 4.33
CA PHE A 45 5.06 -2.89 5.11
C PHE A 45 5.55 -2.67 6.56
N GLU A 46 6.67 -1.98 6.73
CA GLU A 46 7.18 -1.66 8.05
C GLU A 46 6.23 -0.70 8.77
N ALA A 47 5.70 0.28 8.04
CA ALA A 47 4.78 1.25 8.65
C ALA A 47 3.52 0.57 9.17
N LEU A 48 3.13 -0.54 8.56
CA LEU A 48 1.97 -1.30 9.01
C LEU A 48 2.32 -2.32 10.10
N GLY A 49 3.59 -2.41 10.49
CA GLY A 49 4.00 -3.33 11.56
C GLY A 49 4.35 -4.72 11.07
N GLN A 50 4.58 -4.87 9.77
CA GLN A 50 4.92 -6.16 9.15
C GLN A 50 3.94 -7.26 9.53
N PRO A 51 2.64 -7.04 9.33
CA PRO A 51 1.65 -8.02 9.75
C PRO A 51 1.69 -9.28 8.90
N GLU A 52 1.34 -10.41 9.50
CA GLU A 52 1.28 -11.67 8.78
C GLU A 52 0.00 -11.77 7.99
N LYS A 53 -1.02 -11.02 8.38
CA LYS A 53 -2.30 -11.02 7.69
C LYS A 53 -2.83 -9.61 7.67
N VAL A 54 -3.53 -9.27 6.60
CA VAL A 54 -4.14 -7.94 6.50
C VAL A 54 -5.55 -8.08 5.95
N LYS A 55 -6.33 -7.04 6.14
CA LYS A 55 -7.64 -6.89 5.53
C LYS A 55 -7.54 -5.76 4.53
N CYS A 56 -8.34 -5.82 3.49
CA CYS A 56 -8.36 -4.79 2.46
C CYS A 56 -9.79 -4.33 2.23
N ALA A 57 -9.95 -3.05 1.98
CA ALA A 57 -11.24 -2.48 1.65
C ALA A 57 -11.05 -1.47 0.53
N VAL A 58 -12.12 -1.14 -0.19
CA VAL A 58 -12.04 -0.16 -1.25
C VAL A 58 -13.12 0.89 -1.06
N ILE A 59 -12.81 2.13 -1.42
CA ILE A 59 -13.79 3.20 -1.46
C ILE A 59 -13.82 3.64 -2.92
N ALA A 60 -14.75 3.08 -3.66
CA ALA A 60 -14.77 3.24 -5.11
C ALA A 60 -14.93 4.69 -5.57
N ASP A 61 -15.86 5.41 -4.96
CA ASP A 61 -16.14 6.78 -5.41
C ASP A 61 -15.02 7.75 -5.09
N ARG A 62 -14.17 7.44 -4.12
CA ARG A 62 -13.05 8.31 -3.81
C ARG A 62 -11.73 7.72 -4.27
N ARG A 63 -11.80 6.53 -4.85
CA ARG A 63 -10.66 5.82 -5.41
C ARG A 63 -9.55 5.60 -4.38
N TYR A 64 -9.92 4.99 -3.25
CA TYR A 64 -8.95 4.59 -2.24
C TYR A 64 -8.98 3.10 -2.00
N LEU A 65 -7.80 2.52 -1.83
CA LEU A 65 -7.65 1.16 -1.35
C LEU A 65 -7.14 1.27 0.07
N ILE A 66 -7.75 0.56 0.98
CA ILE A 66 -7.39 0.61 2.40
C ILE A 66 -6.81 -0.72 2.81
N ILE A 67 -5.65 -0.70 3.45
CA ILE A 67 -4.97 -1.92 3.91
C ILE A 67 -4.60 -1.74 5.38
N ALA A 68 -4.96 -2.71 6.21
CA ALA A 68 -4.59 -2.72 7.62
C ALA A 68 -4.68 -4.14 8.14
N HIS A 69 -4.04 -4.43 9.28
CA HIS A 69 -4.13 -5.76 9.84
C HIS A 69 -5.53 -6.01 10.41
N ASP A 70 -6.29 -4.97 10.66
CA ASP A 70 -7.67 -5.10 11.10
C ASP A 70 -8.50 -3.94 10.57
N ILE A 71 -9.66 -4.25 9.99
CA ILE A 71 -10.62 -3.26 9.54
C ILE A 71 -11.96 -3.77 10.03
N LYS A 72 -12.59 -3.04 10.93
CA LYS A 72 -13.79 -3.52 11.60
C LYS A 72 -14.94 -3.98 10.72
N SER A 73 -15.11 -3.36 9.59
CA SER A 73 -16.22 -3.72 8.71
C SER A 73 -15.88 -4.82 7.72
N VAL A 74 -14.68 -5.37 7.80
CA VAL A 74 -14.21 -6.38 6.85
C VAL A 74 -13.89 -7.66 7.59
N ASP A 75 -14.37 -8.79 7.10
CA ASP A 75 -14.12 -10.08 7.74
C ASP A 75 -13.02 -10.88 7.06
N THR A 76 -12.80 -10.68 5.78
CA THR A 76 -11.84 -11.47 5.03
C THR A 76 -10.41 -11.00 5.29
N THR A 77 -9.52 -11.92 5.58
CA THR A 77 -8.11 -11.59 5.76
C THR A 77 -7.30 -12.25 4.66
N TYR A 78 -6.16 -11.65 4.35
CA TYR A 78 -5.26 -12.17 3.35
C TYR A 78 -3.90 -12.40 3.99
N ASN A 79 -3.27 -13.52 3.66
CA ASN A 79 -1.95 -13.84 4.18
C ASN A 79 -0.91 -12.99 3.46
N VAL A 80 0.08 -12.53 4.19
CA VAL A 80 1.13 -11.69 3.65
C VAL A 80 2.45 -12.43 3.73
N SER A 81 3.14 -12.55 2.59
CA SER A 81 4.46 -13.14 2.57
C SER A 81 5.46 -12.04 2.86
N ASN A 82 6.33 -12.26 3.83
CA ASN A 82 7.34 -11.28 4.21
C ASN A 82 8.66 -11.60 3.51
N LYS A 83 9.02 -10.77 2.54
CA LYS A 83 10.26 -10.92 1.81
C LYS A 83 11.02 -9.60 1.83
N GLY A 84 11.01 -8.94 2.99
CA GLY A 84 11.52 -7.60 3.12
C GLY A 84 10.49 -6.59 2.68
N LYS A 85 9.48 -7.03 1.96
CA LYS A 85 8.33 -6.25 1.55
C LYS A 85 7.15 -7.19 1.72
N GLY A 86 5.94 -6.70 1.74
CA GLY A 86 4.75 -7.52 1.97
C GLY A 86 4.11 -7.90 0.66
N ILE A 87 3.85 -9.18 0.44
CA ILE A 87 3.26 -9.66 -0.80
C ILE A 87 2.03 -10.49 -0.51
N ILE A 88 0.93 -10.16 -1.16
CA ILE A 88 -0.30 -10.92 -1.05
C ILE A 88 -0.51 -11.63 -2.37
N TYR A 89 -0.42 -12.96 -2.37
CA TYR A 89 -0.63 -13.76 -3.56
C TYR A 89 -2.11 -14.17 -3.60
N ASN A 90 -2.94 -13.32 -4.15
CA ASN A 90 -4.37 -13.59 -4.23
C ASN A 90 -4.92 -12.98 -5.52
N SER A 91 -5.23 -13.83 -6.48
CA SER A 91 -5.66 -13.34 -7.78
C SER A 91 -7.02 -12.67 -7.74
N GLU A 92 -7.89 -13.16 -6.87
CA GLU A 92 -9.22 -12.58 -6.77
C GLU A 92 -9.16 -11.17 -6.21
N LEU A 93 -8.31 -10.94 -5.22
CA LEU A 93 -8.14 -9.62 -4.64
C LEU A 93 -7.64 -8.64 -5.71
N VAL A 94 -6.63 -9.03 -6.48
CA VAL A 94 -6.07 -8.17 -7.49
C VAL A 94 -7.11 -7.85 -8.56
N ARG A 95 -7.88 -8.86 -9.00
CA ARG A 95 -8.90 -8.63 -10.00
C ARG A 95 -10.00 -7.72 -9.48
N THR A 96 -10.40 -7.91 -8.23
CA THR A 96 -11.44 -7.08 -7.64
C THR A 96 -11.01 -5.62 -7.60
N ILE A 97 -9.74 -5.36 -7.23
CA ILE A 97 -9.24 -4.00 -7.19
C ILE A 97 -9.19 -3.42 -8.60
N ALA A 98 -8.68 -4.19 -9.55
CA ALA A 98 -8.58 -3.73 -10.93
C ALA A 98 -9.96 -3.41 -11.50
N ASP A 99 -10.94 -4.25 -11.23
CA ASP A 99 -12.30 -4.04 -11.73
C ASP A 99 -12.97 -2.85 -11.05
N THR A 100 -12.80 -2.73 -9.74
CA THR A 100 -13.42 -1.65 -8.99
C THR A 100 -12.98 -0.28 -9.49
N PHE A 101 -11.69 -0.15 -9.81
CA PHE A 101 -11.15 1.13 -10.23
C PHE A 101 -10.94 1.22 -11.74
N SER A 102 -11.43 0.24 -12.48
CA SER A 102 -11.33 0.21 -13.95
C SER A 102 -9.90 0.40 -14.43
N LEU A 103 -8.98 -0.34 -13.82
CA LEU A 103 -7.57 -0.25 -14.17
C LEU A 103 -7.31 -1.01 -15.47
N ASP A 104 -6.59 -0.38 -16.37
CA ASP A 104 -6.35 -0.96 -17.68
C ASP A 104 -4.98 -1.62 -17.74
N PHE A 105 -4.96 -2.95 -17.73
CA PHE A 105 -3.73 -3.72 -17.80
C PHE A 105 -3.49 -4.26 -19.22
N SER A 106 -4.17 -3.74 -20.23
CA SER A 106 -4.06 -4.31 -21.57
C SER A 106 -2.65 -4.25 -22.15
N ASN A 107 -1.89 -3.24 -21.78
CA ASN A 107 -0.53 -3.09 -22.28
C ASN A 107 0.54 -3.18 -21.21
N LYS A 108 0.18 -3.69 -20.03
CA LYS A 108 1.14 -3.76 -18.94
C LYS A 108 0.74 -4.88 -17.99
N THR A 109 1.68 -5.36 -17.23
CA THR A 109 1.43 -6.42 -16.28
C THR A 109 1.48 -5.92 -14.83
N SER A 110 1.84 -4.67 -14.62
CA SER A 110 1.88 -4.13 -13.26
C SER A 110 1.55 -2.65 -13.26
N MET A 111 1.03 -2.18 -12.13
CA MET A 111 0.77 -0.77 -11.88
C MET A 111 1.16 -0.48 -10.46
N SER A 112 1.77 0.67 -10.23
CA SER A 112 2.20 1.08 -8.90
C SER A 112 1.51 2.37 -8.51
N PHE A 113 1.18 2.47 -7.21
CA PHE A 113 0.51 3.63 -6.66
C PHE A 113 1.32 4.08 -5.46
N ASN A 114 1.84 5.28 -5.51
CA ASN A 114 2.72 5.78 -4.45
C ASN A 114 2.14 6.92 -3.63
N ASN A 115 0.87 7.23 -3.81
CA ASN A 115 0.22 8.23 -2.97
C ASN A 115 -0.44 7.49 -1.82
N VAL A 116 0.34 7.21 -0.79
CA VAL A 116 -0.09 6.40 0.35
C VAL A 116 0.03 7.21 1.62
N LYS A 117 -1.04 7.23 2.42
CA LYS A 117 -1.02 7.89 3.71
C LYS A 117 -1.28 6.85 4.78
N ILE A 118 -0.60 6.97 5.90
CA ILE A 118 -0.81 6.09 7.02
C ILE A 118 -1.53 6.87 8.11
N GLU A 119 -2.63 6.33 8.60
CA GLU A 119 -3.36 6.92 9.70
C GLU A 119 -3.64 5.86 10.74
N ASN A 120 -3.71 6.28 11.99
CA ASN A 120 -3.98 5.36 13.07
C ASN A 120 -5.48 5.38 13.32
N ILE A 121 -6.14 4.26 13.07
CA ILE A 121 -7.57 4.14 13.25
C ILE A 121 -7.80 3.16 14.39
N ASP A 122 -8.30 3.65 15.53
CA ASP A 122 -8.55 2.82 16.69
C ASP A 122 -7.30 2.01 17.12
N GLY A 123 -6.15 2.64 17.01
CA GLY A 123 -4.91 1.99 17.41
C GLY A 123 -4.29 1.09 16.35
N VAL A 124 -4.86 1.08 15.14
CA VAL A 124 -4.38 0.23 14.07
C VAL A 124 -3.80 1.10 12.95
N ALA A 125 -2.55 0.86 12.59
CA ALA A 125 -1.93 1.58 11.50
C ALA A 125 -2.62 1.17 10.20
N THR A 126 -3.16 2.12 9.49
CA THR A 126 -3.99 1.87 8.31
C THR A 126 -3.46 2.66 7.13
N ALA A 127 -3.26 1.97 6.02
CA ALA A 127 -2.75 2.61 4.81
C ALA A 127 -3.93 3.00 3.91
N PHE A 128 -3.92 4.24 3.44
CA PHE A 128 -4.90 4.73 2.48
C PHE A 128 -4.15 4.98 1.18
N VAL A 129 -4.37 4.15 0.19
CA VAL A 129 -3.67 4.20 -1.08
C VAL A 129 -4.58 4.84 -2.12
N LYS A 130 -4.14 5.93 -2.68
CA LYS A 130 -4.93 6.62 -3.70
C LYS A 130 -4.75 5.91 -5.03
N ILE A 131 -5.85 5.46 -5.61
CA ILE A 131 -5.83 4.79 -6.90
C ILE A 131 -6.33 5.77 -7.95
N LYS A 132 -5.56 5.98 -8.96
CA LYS A 132 -5.94 6.96 -9.96
C LYS A 132 -6.83 6.46 -11.01
#